data_7a0b02ae988443989bee027cbafee68b
#
_entry.id   7a0b02ae988443989bee027cbafee68b
#
_cell.length_a   1.000
_cell.length_b   1.000
_cell.length_c   1.000
_cell.angle_alpha   90.00
_cell.angle_beta   90.00
_cell.angle_gamma   90.00
#
_symmetry.space_group_name_H-M   'P 1'
#
loop_
_entity.id
_entity.type
_entity.pdbx_description
1 polymer ?
#
loop_
_entity_poly.entity_id
_entity_poly.type
_entity_poly.pdbx_seq_one_letter_code
_entity_poly.pdbx_strand_id
1 'polypeptide(L)'
;MKKAGASLLAVSFGGLIWRAVDQGVFSTGKGPAYELWSEDETSTLSDPMAMIQAATLASNPHNSQPWLFRVRETSIEMYADTTRNLGTMDPLLREMHMGLGCALENMVLTAAARGYRTEIRYFPKSSDRSYIARVDLAPGTIESSPLQQVISQRHTHRGAYDTEQALRPELLQQLHDTGLDKSERSVNLIWLTTEEAKRRTGELVISSTEAIIADAEMSHDSNRWFRGDWDDLQAHRDGLTLDAQGGAAWIRAAGKMLPNVSHDSANQFWLKSTRQTHVHTAGAYGLITVPDLKNPEDRVKAGRVWQRIHLKGTVEGLAMHPLNQPMEMRDRELHLHNLTRPFGQQLEQLTDQAGEEAIFLFRIGYPMTSVHPSPRRALEDVLI
;
A
#
# COMPACT_ATOMS: atom_id res chain seq x y z
N MET A 1 -22.90 -30.49 42.16
CA MET A 1 -21.76 -30.31 41.23
C MET A 1 -22.14 -30.07 39.75
N LYS A 2 -23.20 -30.66 39.19
CA LYS A 2 -23.58 -30.47 37.75
C LYS A 2 -24.10 -29.05 37.41
N LYS A 3 -24.74 -28.32 38.34
CA LYS A 3 -25.27 -26.95 38.07
C LYS A 3 -24.20 -25.86 38.13
N ALA A 4 -23.14 -26.02 38.91
CA ALA A 4 -22.03 -25.06 38.95
C ALA A 4 -21.15 -25.12 37.69
N GLY A 5 -20.95 -26.30 37.09
CA GLY A 5 -20.22 -26.48 35.87
C GLY A 5 -20.95 -25.91 34.64
N ALA A 6 -22.29 -26.01 34.58
CA ALA A 6 -23.07 -25.44 33.49
C ALA A 6 -23.10 -23.89 33.54
N SER A 7 -23.12 -23.29 34.76
CA SER A 7 -23.07 -21.83 34.91
C SER A 7 -21.70 -21.25 34.58
N LEU A 8 -20.61 -21.91 34.94
CA LEU A 8 -19.24 -21.48 34.56
C LEU A 8 -19.01 -21.60 33.05
N LEU A 9 -19.51 -22.67 32.39
CA LEU A 9 -19.46 -22.84 30.94
C LEU A 9 -20.29 -21.74 30.22
N ALA A 10 -21.48 -21.41 30.72
CA ALA A 10 -22.31 -20.38 30.13
C ALA A 10 -21.69 -18.97 30.26
N VAL A 11 -21.06 -18.66 31.41
CA VAL A 11 -20.36 -17.39 31.65
C VAL A 11 -19.08 -17.30 30.77
N SER A 12 -18.32 -18.38 30.63
CA SER A 12 -17.15 -18.40 29.76
C SER A 12 -17.51 -18.34 28.26
N PHE A 13 -18.61 -18.96 27.84
CA PHE A 13 -19.09 -18.89 26.45
C PHE A 13 -19.67 -17.50 26.13
N GLY A 14 -20.42 -16.91 27.04
CA GLY A 14 -20.92 -15.53 26.93
C GLY A 14 -19.78 -14.51 26.88
N GLY A 15 -18.72 -14.69 27.67
CA GLY A 15 -17.53 -13.84 27.65
C GLY A 15 -16.73 -13.94 26.33
N LEU A 16 -16.64 -15.15 25.75
CA LEU A 16 -15.98 -15.32 24.43
C LEU A 16 -16.78 -14.68 23.31
N ILE A 17 -18.11 -14.82 23.31
CA ILE A 17 -18.97 -14.18 22.30
C ILE A 17 -18.88 -12.65 22.44
N TRP A 18 -18.98 -12.15 23.68
CA TRP A 18 -18.84 -10.71 23.93
C TRP A 18 -17.51 -10.18 23.41
N ARG A 19 -16.40 -10.84 23.73
CA ARG A 19 -15.08 -10.44 23.22
C ARG A 19 -14.97 -10.52 21.70
N ALA A 20 -15.59 -11.51 21.06
CA ALA A 20 -15.61 -11.62 19.61
C ALA A 20 -16.35 -10.45 18.94
N VAL A 21 -17.45 -9.99 19.54
CA VAL A 21 -18.18 -8.79 19.11
C VAL A 21 -17.36 -7.55 19.34
N ASP A 22 -16.83 -7.36 20.54
CA ASP A 22 -16.00 -6.25 20.99
C ASP A 22 -14.78 -6.07 20.08
N GLN A 23 -14.09 -7.14 19.74
CA GLN A 23 -12.90 -7.13 18.86
C GLN A 23 -13.23 -7.16 17.37
N GLY A 24 -14.47 -6.93 16.97
CA GLY A 24 -14.89 -6.82 15.58
C GLY A 24 -14.68 -8.08 14.73
N VAL A 25 -14.71 -9.29 15.35
CA VAL A 25 -14.54 -10.55 14.60
C VAL A 25 -15.60 -10.70 13.50
N PHE A 26 -16.83 -10.24 13.75
CA PHE A 26 -17.95 -10.29 12.82
C PHE A 26 -18.13 -9.01 12.00
N SER A 27 -17.24 -8.03 12.17
CA SER A 27 -17.35 -6.69 11.59
C SER A 27 -16.22 -6.35 10.63
N THR A 28 -15.52 -7.37 10.11
CA THR A 28 -14.43 -7.18 9.14
C THR A 28 -14.86 -6.27 7.98
N GLY A 29 -14.11 -5.19 7.75
CA GLY A 29 -14.39 -4.22 6.67
C GLY A 29 -15.63 -3.36 6.90
N LYS A 30 -16.13 -3.23 8.14
CA LYS A 30 -17.32 -2.45 8.50
C LYS A 30 -16.98 -1.32 9.47
N GLY A 31 -17.94 -0.42 9.66
CA GLY A 31 -17.83 0.72 10.58
C GLY A 31 -17.17 1.95 9.94
N PRO A 32 -17.08 3.07 10.70
CA PRO A 32 -16.66 4.37 10.22
C PRO A 32 -15.31 4.40 9.48
N ALA A 33 -14.37 3.52 9.88
CA ALA A 33 -13.07 3.42 9.24
C ALA A 33 -13.11 2.85 7.79
N TYR A 34 -14.25 2.36 7.33
CA TYR A 34 -14.39 1.70 6.02
C TYR A 34 -15.45 2.34 5.11
N GLU A 35 -16.13 3.40 5.56
CA GLU A 35 -17.22 4.06 4.82
C GLU A 35 -16.79 4.56 3.44
N LEU A 36 -15.56 5.10 3.32
CA LEU A 36 -15.07 5.64 2.06
C LEU A 36 -14.91 4.61 0.92
N TRP A 37 -14.97 3.31 1.23
CA TRP A 37 -14.98 2.25 0.20
C TRP A 37 -16.37 2.01 -0.41
N SER A 38 -17.43 2.60 0.15
CA SER A 38 -18.79 2.47 -0.37
C SER A 38 -19.00 3.33 -1.61
N GLU A 39 -19.54 2.73 -2.69
CA GLU A 39 -19.86 3.44 -3.93
C GLU A 39 -21.07 4.36 -3.78
N ASP A 40 -21.98 4.06 -2.84
CA ASP A 40 -23.19 4.86 -2.61
C ASP A 40 -22.87 6.29 -2.16
N GLU A 41 -21.82 6.47 -1.37
CA GLU A 41 -21.39 7.80 -0.90
C GLU A 41 -20.78 8.65 -2.02
N THR A 42 -20.05 8.03 -2.96
CA THR A 42 -19.38 8.74 -4.06
C THR A 42 -20.36 9.45 -4.99
N SER A 43 -21.56 8.91 -5.16
CA SER A 43 -22.58 9.46 -6.07
C SER A 43 -23.13 10.81 -5.62
N THR A 44 -23.07 11.13 -4.34
CA THR A 44 -23.65 12.35 -3.74
C THR A 44 -22.63 13.48 -3.54
N LEU A 45 -21.33 13.19 -3.69
CA LEU A 45 -20.26 14.16 -3.49
C LEU A 45 -20.14 15.15 -4.65
N SER A 46 -19.77 16.40 -4.34
CA SER A 46 -19.32 17.34 -5.36
C SER A 46 -18.06 16.82 -6.06
N ASP A 47 -17.81 17.27 -7.30
CA ASP A 47 -16.70 16.76 -8.11
C ASP A 47 -15.33 16.82 -7.41
N PRO A 48 -14.92 17.94 -6.77
CA PRO A 48 -13.65 17.97 -6.05
C PRO A 48 -13.60 16.98 -4.88
N MET A 49 -14.70 16.77 -4.16
CA MET A 49 -14.77 15.82 -3.05
C MET A 49 -14.72 14.37 -3.50
N ALA A 50 -15.35 14.03 -4.64
CA ALA A 50 -15.25 12.70 -5.24
C ALA A 50 -13.81 12.40 -5.71
N MET A 51 -13.09 13.39 -6.26
CA MET A 51 -11.67 13.27 -6.62
C MET A 51 -10.80 13.02 -5.38
N ILE A 52 -11.07 13.71 -4.27
CA ILE A 52 -10.33 13.54 -3.00
C ILE A 52 -10.67 12.18 -2.38
N GLN A 53 -11.94 11.75 -2.37
CA GLN A 53 -12.32 10.41 -1.90
C GLN A 53 -11.55 9.33 -2.67
N ALA A 54 -11.53 9.39 -4.00
CA ALA A 54 -10.76 8.46 -4.81
C ALA A 54 -9.27 8.47 -4.47
N ALA A 55 -8.69 9.66 -4.24
CA ALA A 55 -7.30 9.83 -3.82
C ALA A 55 -7.03 9.13 -2.47
N THR A 56 -7.94 9.21 -1.50
CA THR A 56 -7.78 8.54 -0.19
C THR A 56 -7.83 7.01 -0.27
N LEU A 57 -8.39 6.43 -1.32
CA LEU A 57 -8.41 4.98 -1.54
C LEU A 57 -7.08 4.43 -2.10
N ALA A 58 -6.10 5.27 -2.39
CA ALA A 58 -4.85 4.88 -3.01
C ALA A 58 -3.98 3.97 -2.12
N SER A 59 -3.04 3.26 -2.80
CA SER A 59 -1.96 2.53 -2.14
C SER A 59 -1.02 3.52 -1.43
N ASN A 60 -0.61 3.19 -0.21
CA ASN A 60 0.34 4.03 0.54
C ASN A 60 1.09 3.21 1.60
N PRO A 61 2.26 3.69 2.08
CA PRO A 61 3.08 2.93 3.00
C PRO A 61 2.37 2.73 4.35
N HIS A 62 2.36 1.48 4.83
CA HIS A 62 1.75 1.06 6.09
C HIS A 62 0.32 1.58 6.34
N ASN A 63 -0.39 2.00 5.28
CA ASN A 63 -1.68 2.68 5.37
C ASN A 63 -1.63 3.94 6.27
N SER A 64 -0.50 4.64 6.25
CA SER A 64 -0.29 5.88 7.01
C SER A 64 -1.10 7.06 6.47
N GLN A 65 -1.51 7.03 5.18
CA GLN A 65 -2.33 8.04 4.52
C GLN A 65 -1.75 9.45 4.69
N PRO A 66 -0.53 9.71 4.14
CA PRO A 66 0.24 10.92 4.44
C PRO A 66 -0.14 12.09 3.53
N TRP A 67 -1.40 12.29 3.27
CA TRP A 67 -1.93 13.33 2.38
C TRP A 67 -2.84 14.30 3.09
N LEU A 68 -2.76 15.57 2.65
CA LEU A 68 -3.68 16.65 2.96
C LEU A 68 -4.06 17.36 1.64
N PHE A 69 -5.30 17.80 1.55
CA PHE A 69 -5.82 18.44 0.35
C PHE A 69 -6.42 19.80 0.64
N ARG A 70 -6.23 20.73 -0.30
CA ARG A 70 -6.89 22.02 -0.28
C ARG A 70 -7.62 22.23 -1.60
N VAL A 71 -8.93 22.43 -1.50
CA VAL A 71 -9.77 22.72 -2.66
C VAL A 71 -9.73 24.20 -2.96
N ARG A 72 -9.52 24.55 -4.24
CA ARG A 72 -9.61 25.90 -4.80
C ARG A 72 -10.69 25.90 -5.88
N GLU A 73 -11.06 27.09 -6.34
CA GLU A 73 -12.12 27.25 -7.36
C GLU A 73 -11.88 26.39 -8.62
N THR A 74 -10.64 26.34 -9.12
CA THR A 74 -10.27 25.63 -10.36
C THR A 74 -9.09 24.66 -10.16
N SER A 75 -8.77 24.28 -8.93
CA SER A 75 -7.66 23.37 -8.68
C SER A 75 -7.78 22.65 -7.33
N ILE A 76 -7.08 21.54 -7.21
CA ILE A 76 -6.85 20.83 -5.95
C ILE A 76 -5.35 20.86 -5.67
N GLU A 77 -4.98 21.30 -4.48
CA GLU A 77 -3.59 21.30 -3.99
C GLU A 77 -3.39 20.09 -3.06
N MET A 78 -2.31 19.35 -3.25
CA MET A 78 -1.96 18.18 -2.43
C MET A 78 -0.67 18.44 -1.64
N TYR A 79 -0.74 18.18 -0.34
CA TYR A 79 0.37 18.37 0.59
C TYR A 79 0.72 17.05 1.28
N ALA A 80 1.99 16.88 1.63
CA ALA A 80 2.44 15.80 2.49
C ALA A 80 2.17 16.14 3.97
N ASP A 81 1.49 15.25 4.67
CA ASP A 81 1.45 15.24 6.13
C ASP A 81 2.71 14.51 6.66
N THR A 82 3.77 15.27 6.88
CA THR A 82 5.06 14.71 7.30
C THR A 82 5.04 14.11 8.70
N THR A 83 4.02 14.37 9.51
CA THR A 83 3.83 13.72 10.82
C THR A 83 3.45 12.25 10.68
N ARG A 84 2.96 11.85 9.49
CA ARG A 84 2.54 10.50 9.15
C ARG A 84 3.62 9.71 8.38
N ASN A 85 4.89 10.04 8.57
CA ASN A 85 6.01 9.29 8.00
C ASN A 85 6.26 7.98 8.76
N LEU A 86 7.03 7.07 8.14
CA LEU A 86 7.38 5.78 8.73
C LEU A 86 8.67 5.83 9.59
N GLY A 87 9.19 7.02 9.92
CA GLY A 87 10.42 7.14 10.69
C GLY A 87 11.63 6.52 9.99
N THR A 88 12.31 5.65 10.69
CA THR A 88 13.52 4.96 10.21
C THR A 88 13.25 3.96 9.07
N MET A 89 11.99 3.55 8.86
CA MET A 89 11.59 2.72 7.72
C MET A 89 11.56 3.51 6.39
N ASP A 90 11.33 4.83 6.44
CA ASP A 90 11.31 5.71 5.26
C ASP A 90 12.07 7.03 5.52
N PRO A 91 13.36 6.98 5.86
CA PRO A 91 14.13 8.15 6.30
C PRO A 91 14.33 9.18 5.18
N LEU A 92 14.19 8.76 3.92
CA LEU A 92 14.28 9.61 2.74
C LEU A 92 12.93 10.09 2.19
N LEU A 93 11.82 9.73 2.84
CA LEU A 93 10.43 9.98 2.39
C LEU A 93 10.12 9.43 0.99
N ARG A 94 10.82 8.38 0.57
CA ARG A 94 10.64 7.72 -0.73
C ARG A 94 9.24 7.10 -0.85
N GLU A 95 8.86 6.30 0.16
CA GLU A 95 7.56 5.63 0.18
C GLU A 95 6.42 6.62 0.37
N MET A 96 6.63 7.64 1.21
CA MET A 96 5.65 8.73 1.35
C MET A 96 5.36 9.39 0.01
N HIS A 97 6.39 9.81 -0.74
CA HIS A 97 6.20 10.44 -2.05
C HIS A 97 5.52 9.49 -3.05
N MET A 98 5.85 8.21 -3.03
CA MET A 98 5.16 7.22 -3.86
C MET A 98 3.68 7.06 -3.47
N GLY A 99 3.34 7.01 -2.19
CA GLY A 99 1.96 6.99 -1.72
C GLY A 99 1.16 8.23 -2.17
N LEU A 100 1.79 9.42 -2.13
CA LEU A 100 1.21 10.65 -2.64
C LEU A 100 1.01 10.59 -4.17
N GLY A 101 1.95 10.00 -4.91
CA GLY A 101 1.80 9.73 -6.33
C GLY A 101 0.62 8.80 -6.65
N CYS A 102 0.41 7.76 -5.84
CA CYS A 102 -0.76 6.89 -5.97
C CYS A 102 -2.07 7.65 -5.77
N ALA A 103 -2.14 8.53 -4.76
CA ALA A 103 -3.31 9.36 -4.50
C ALA A 103 -3.58 10.34 -5.66
N LEU A 104 -2.52 10.95 -6.19
CA LEU A 104 -2.60 11.85 -7.34
C LEU A 104 -3.15 11.13 -8.58
N GLU A 105 -2.75 9.89 -8.84
CA GLU A 105 -3.25 9.12 -9.99
C GLU A 105 -4.75 8.83 -9.87
N ASN A 106 -5.22 8.38 -8.70
CA ASN A 106 -6.64 8.16 -8.47
C ASN A 106 -7.47 9.45 -8.67
N MET A 107 -6.93 10.59 -8.22
CA MET A 107 -7.56 11.90 -8.40
C MET A 107 -7.70 12.25 -9.89
N VAL A 108 -6.64 12.07 -10.68
CA VAL A 108 -6.62 12.38 -12.12
C VAL A 108 -7.59 11.49 -12.90
N LEU A 109 -7.61 10.18 -12.61
CA LEU A 109 -8.55 9.24 -13.23
C LEU A 109 -10.01 9.61 -12.93
N THR A 110 -10.28 10.03 -11.69
CA THR A 110 -11.62 10.44 -11.29
C THR A 110 -12.00 11.79 -11.91
N ALA A 111 -11.06 12.74 -12.05
CA ALA A 111 -11.28 14.02 -12.72
C ALA A 111 -11.71 13.78 -14.18
N ALA A 112 -11.03 12.92 -14.94
CA ALA A 112 -11.41 12.58 -16.30
C ALA A 112 -12.81 11.96 -16.39
N ALA A 113 -13.16 11.07 -15.46
CA ALA A 113 -14.50 10.47 -15.38
C ALA A 113 -15.59 11.48 -14.98
N ARG A 114 -15.23 12.62 -14.38
CA ARG A 114 -16.13 13.73 -14.04
C ARG A 114 -16.13 14.86 -15.09
N GLY A 115 -15.47 14.68 -16.24
CA GLY A 115 -15.44 15.64 -17.34
C GLY A 115 -14.45 16.78 -17.15
N TYR A 116 -13.36 16.55 -16.47
CA TYR A 116 -12.27 17.52 -16.32
C TYR A 116 -11.00 17.06 -17.01
N ARG A 117 -10.33 17.97 -17.69
CA ARG A 117 -8.93 17.85 -18.08
C ARG A 117 -8.07 18.37 -16.93
N THR A 118 -6.98 17.69 -16.65
CA THR A 118 -6.05 18.02 -15.57
C THR A 118 -4.69 18.44 -16.10
N GLU A 119 -4.10 19.46 -15.48
CA GLU A 119 -2.68 19.82 -15.62
C GLU A 119 -2.03 19.71 -14.25
N ILE A 120 -0.94 18.95 -14.14
CA ILE A 120 -0.25 18.69 -12.88
C ILE A 120 1.02 19.54 -12.84
N ARG A 121 1.19 20.30 -11.75
CA ARG A 121 2.45 20.97 -11.42
C ARG A 121 3.02 20.31 -10.17
N TYR A 122 4.14 19.61 -10.34
CA TYR A 122 4.86 18.99 -9.25
C TYR A 122 5.68 20.02 -8.49
N PHE A 123 5.69 19.94 -7.16
CA PHE A 123 6.45 20.78 -6.24
C PHE A 123 6.41 22.26 -6.62
N PRO A 124 5.22 22.87 -6.73
CA PRO A 124 5.05 24.20 -7.35
C PRO A 124 5.67 25.33 -6.55
N LYS A 125 6.13 25.07 -5.32
CA LYS A 125 6.80 26.05 -4.46
C LYS A 125 8.06 25.43 -3.86
N SER A 126 9.24 25.79 -4.38
CA SER A 126 10.53 25.24 -3.97
C SER A 126 10.87 25.44 -2.48
N SER A 127 10.32 26.49 -1.85
CA SER A 127 10.50 26.79 -0.42
C SER A 127 9.58 25.98 0.50
N ASP A 128 8.64 25.21 -0.05
CA ASP A 128 7.71 24.37 0.71
C ASP A 128 7.69 22.96 0.12
N ARG A 129 8.51 22.08 0.68
CA ARG A 129 8.64 20.70 0.24
C ARG A 129 7.44 19.82 0.60
N SER A 130 6.56 20.28 1.49
CA SER A 130 5.31 19.60 1.78
C SER A 130 4.26 19.79 0.68
N TYR A 131 4.38 20.84 -0.14
CA TYR A 131 3.49 21.10 -1.27
C TYR A 131 3.89 20.24 -2.47
N ILE A 132 3.27 19.07 -2.58
CA ILE A 132 3.65 18.01 -3.51
C ILE A 132 3.17 18.27 -4.93
N ALA A 133 1.90 18.64 -5.08
CA ALA A 133 1.32 18.89 -6.41
C ALA A 133 0.15 19.85 -6.36
N ARG A 134 0.00 20.60 -7.46
CA ARG A 134 -1.22 21.30 -7.81
C ARG A 134 -1.82 20.66 -9.05
N VAL A 135 -3.10 20.32 -8.97
CA VAL A 135 -3.89 19.80 -10.08
C VAL A 135 -4.86 20.89 -10.52
N ASP A 136 -4.55 21.55 -11.63
CA ASP A 136 -5.45 22.51 -12.25
C ASP A 136 -6.54 21.77 -13.03
N LEU A 137 -7.80 22.18 -12.86
CA LEU A 137 -8.99 21.55 -13.42
C LEU A 137 -9.60 22.46 -14.49
N ALA A 138 -9.75 21.97 -15.70
CA ALA A 138 -10.44 22.67 -16.79
C ALA A 138 -11.57 21.78 -17.34
N PRO A 139 -12.71 22.35 -17.76
CA PRO A 139 -13.77 21.58 -18.40
C PRO A 139 -13.25 20.72 -19.56
N GLY A 140 -13.71 19.49 -19.66
CA GLY A 140 -13.33 18.51 -20.67
C GLY A 140 -14.48 17.59 -21.02
N THR A 141 -14.19 16.51 -21.72
CA THR A 141 -15.14 15.42 -21.99
C THR A 141 -15.12 14.43 -20.83
N ILE A 142 -16.25 13.77 -20.60
CA ILE A 142 -16.33 12.67 -19.63
C ILE A 142 -15.61 11.45 -20.24
N GLU A 143 -14.54 11.03 -19.58
CA GLU A 143 -13.73 9.89 -20.01
C GLU A 143 -13.60 8.88 -18.86
N SER A 144 -14.52 7.93 -18.77
CA SER A 144 -14.44 6.82 -17.82
C SER A 144 -13.47 5.76 -18.36
N SER A 145 -12.56 5.31 -17.51
CA SER A 145 -11.62 4.22 -17.84
C SER A 145 -11.86 2.99 -16.97
N PRO A 146 -11.51 1.77 -17.45
CA PRO A 146 -11.56 0.58 -16.60
C PRO A 146 -10.73 0.72 -15.30
N LEU A 147 -9.66 1.52 -15.32
CA LEU A 147 -8.84 1.77 -14.12
C LEU A 147 -9.62 2.55 -13.07
N GLN A 148 -10.35 3.59 -13.49
CA GLN A 148 -11.16 4.40 -12.58
C GLN A 148 -12.26 3.58 -11.92
N GLN A 149 -12.91 2.67 -12.67
CA GLN A 149 -14.02 1.85 -12.19
C GLN A 149 -13.65 0.85 -11.10
N VAL A 150 -12.36 0.50 -10.97
CA VAL A 150 -11.90 -0.46 -9.97
C VAL A 150 -11.14 0.17 -8.80
N ILE A 151 -11.17 1.51 -8.65
CA ILE A 151 -10.48 2.19 -7.55
C ILE A 151 -10.93 1.67 -6.19
N SER A 152 -12.24 1.47 -5.99
CA SER A 152 -12.84 0.93 -4.76
C SER A 152 -12.55 -0.56 -4.54
N GLN A 153 -12.19 -1.30 -5.60
CA GLN A 153 -11.92 -2.74 -5.56
C GLN A 153 -10.42 -3.06 -5.39
N ARG A 154 -9.55 -2.07 -5.61
CA ARG A 154 -8.09 -2.24 -5.53
C ARG A 154 -7.62 -2.35 -4.08
N HIS A 155 -7.18 -3.51 -3.67
CA HIS A 155 -6.61 -3.77 -2.35
C HIS A 155 -5.24 -4.43 -2.44
N THR A 156 -4.37 -4.21 -1.45
CA THR A 156 -3.10 -4.93 -1.33
C THR A 156 -3.37 -6.34 -0.83
N HIS A 157 -2.97 -7.36 -1.58
CA HIS A 157 -3.26 -8.75 -1.28
C HIS A 157 -2.04 -9.48 -0.71
N ARG A 158 -1.99 -9.64 0.62
CA ARG A 158 -0.86 -10.28 1.33
C ARG A 158 -0.96 -11.81 1.46
N GLY A 159 -2.06 -12.41 1.03
CA GLY A 159 -2.27 -13.86 1.05
C GLY A 159 -1.46 -14.62 0.00
N ALA A 160 -1.67 -15.95 -0.05
CA ALA A 160 -1.04 -16.82 -1.04
C ALA A 160 -1.61 -16.56 -2.45
N TYR A 161 -0.73 -16.75 -3.45
CA TYR A 161 -1.10 -16.74 -4.87
C TYR A 161 -1.01 -18.16 -5.42
N ASP A 162 -1.78 -18.43 -6.47
CA ASP A 162 -1.79 -19.69 -7.16
C ASP A 162 -0.47 -19.90 -7.93
N THR A 163 0.30 -20.90 -7.54
CA THR A 163 1.58 -21.23 -8.16
C THR A 163 1.45 -22.11 -9.41
N GLU A 164 0.26 -22.68 -9.64
CA GLU A 164 -0.01 -23.52 -10.81
C GLU A 164 -0.43 -22.67 -12.02
N GLN A 165 -0.95 -21.47 -11.77
CA GLN A 165 -1.40 -20.54 -12.82
C GLN A 165 -0.28 -19.58 -13.20
N ALA A 166 0.40 -19.84 -14.34
CA ALA A 166 1.47 -18.99 -14.83
C ALA A 166 0.93 -17.64 -15.36
N LEU A 167 1.66 -16.57 -15.10
CA LEU A 167 1.39 -15.26 -15.69
C LEU A 167 1.79 -15.26 -17.17
N ARG A 168 0.87 -14.88 -18.06
CA ARG A 168 1.12 -14.81 -19.50
C ARG A 168 1.99 -13.59 -19.83
N PRO A 169 3.00 -13.72 -20.70
CA PRO A 169 3.86 -12.61 -21.10
C PRO A 169 3.07 -11.40 -21.66
N GLU A 170 2.00 -11.65 -22.42
CA GLU A 170 1.15 -10.61 -23.00
C GLU A 170 0.44 -9.79 -21.93
N LEU A 171 0.07 -10.43 -20.81
CA LEU A 171 -0.54 -9.76 -19.67
C LEU A 171 0.46 -8.85 -18.95
N LEU A 172 1.69 -9.32 -18.75
CA LEU A 172 2.77 -8.51 -18.19
C LEU A 172 3.10 -7.32 -19.10
N GLN A 173 3.08 -7.50 -20.42
CA GLN A 173 3.25 -6.42 -21.38
C GLN A 173 2.10 -5.38 -21.29
N GLN A 174 0.86 -5.82 -21.19
CA GLN A 174 -0.29 -4.91 -20.99
C GLN A 174 -0.18 -4.10 -19.70
N LEU A 175 0.27 -4.72 -18.59
CA LEU A 175 0.53 -4.03 -17.34
C LEU A 175 1.66 -2.99 -17.49
N HIS A 176 2.72 -3.36 -18.18
CA HIS A 176 3.85 -2.47 -18.50
C HIS A 176 3.36 -1.24 -19.29
N ASP A 177 2.66 -1.45 -20.40
CA ASP A 177 2.20 -0.37 -21.28
C ASP A 177 1.17 0.53 -20.59
N THR A 178 0.32 -0.03 -19.73
CA THR A 178 -0.64 0.74 -18.91
C THR A 178 0.08 1.56 -17.84
N GLY A 179 1.09 1.02 -17.19
CA GLY A 179 1.86 1.70 -16.16
C GLY A 179 2.69 2.85 -16.71
N LEU A 180 3.40 2.60 -17.81
CA LEU A 180 4.37 3.51 -18.43
C LEU A 180 3.76 4.29 -19.58
N ASP A 181 2.78 5.13 -19.30
CA ASP A 181 2.29 6.04 -20.31
C ASP A 181 3.33 7.14 -20.64
N LYS A 182 3.09 7.90 -21.71
CA LYS A 182 4.04 8.91 -22.21
C LYS A 182 4.32 10.05 -21.24
N SER A 183 3.54 10.19 -20.16
CA SER A 183 3.65 11.27 -19.20
C SER A 183 4.77 11.05 -18.19
N GLU A 184 5.20 9.78 -17.96
CA GLU A 184 6.15 9.42 -16.90
C GLU A 184 7.47 8.81 -17.49
N ARG A 185 8.10 9.53 -18.44
CA ARG A 185 9.28 9.04 -19.18
C ARG A 185 10.51 8.74 -18.31
N SER A 186 10.58 9.25 -17.10
CA SER A 186 11.69 9.00 -16.17
C SER A 186 11.49 7.72 -15.33
N VAL A 187 10.36 7.04 -15.46
CA VAL A 187 10.08 5.82 -14.70
C VAL A 187 10.16 4.62 -15.62
N ASN A 188 10.78 3.54 -15.15
CA ASN A 188 10.86 2.28 -15.88
C ASN A 188 10.31 1.13 -15.02
N LEU A 189 9.99 -0.02 -15.67
CA LEU A 189 9.49 -1.24 -15.03
C LEU A 189 10.22 -2.45 -15.60
N ILE A 190 10.82 -3.22 -14.71
CA ILE A 190 11.52 -4.47 -15.03
C ILE A 190 10.70 -5.63 -14.47
N TRP A 191 10.36 -6.61 -15.32
CA TRP A 191 9.74 -7.85 -14.88
C TRP A 191 10.78 -8.91 -14.57
N LEU A 192 10.77 -9.44 -13.37
CA LEU A 192 11.64 -10.51 -12.89
C LEU A 192 10.83 -11.82 -12.86
N THR A 193 10.88 -12.54 -13.98
CA THR A 193 10.02 -13.71 -14.27
C THR A 193 10.77 -15.03 -14.31
N THR A 194 12.09 -15.02 -14.56
CA THR A 194 12.87 -16.27 -14.59
C THR A 194 13.01 -16.85 -13.16
N GLU A 195 13.09 -18.17 -13.04
CA GLU A 195 13.22 -18.84 -11.74
C GLU A 195 14.43 -18.32 -10.96
N GLU A 196 15.55 -18.05 -11.64
CA GLU A 196 16.75 -17.51 -11.02
C GLU A 196 16.52 -16.06 -10.52
N ALA A 197 15.90 -15.20 -11.32
CA ALA A 197 15.56 -13.84 -10.89
C ALA A 197 14.59 -13.85 -9.72
N LYS A 198 13.56 -14.70 -9.76
CA LYS A 198 12.59 -14.86 -8.66
C LYS A 198 13.28 -15.34 -7.38
N ARG A 199 14.17 -16.35 -7.48
CA ARG A 199 14.92 -16.87 -6.35
C ARG A 199 15.78 -15.79 -5.70
N ARG A 200 16.62 -15.11 -6.49
CA ARG A 200 17.49 -14.01 -6.01
C ARG A 200 16.70 -12.88 -5.35
N THR A 201 15.61 -12.46 -5.98
CA THR A 201 14.73 -11.42 -5.43
C THR A 201 14.10 -11.88 -4.11
N GLY A 202 13.60 -13.11 -4.05
CA GLY A 202 13.01 -13.67 -2.84
C GLY A 202 14.02 -13.76 -1.68
N GLU A 203 15.26 -14.20 -1.95
CA GLU A 203 16.34 -14.24 -0.96
C GLU A 203 16.67 -12.84 -0.44
N LEU A 204 16.73 -11.83 -1.32
CA LEU A 204 16.94 -10.45 -0.94
C LEU A 204 15.81 -9.90 -0.07
N VAL A 205 14.55 -10.18 -0.41
CA VAL A 205 13.39 -9.79 0.41
C VAL A 205 13.43 -10.43 1.79
N ILE A 206 13.79 -11.72 1.90
CA ILE A 206 13.89 -12.42 3.17
C ILE A 206 15.02 -11.82 4.03
N SER A 207 16.23 -11.68 3.48
CA SER A 207 17.38 -11.13 4.22
C SER A 207 17.16 -9.68 4.65
N SER A 208 16.48 -8.88 3.83
CA SER A 208 16.09 -7.52 4.18
C SER A 208 15.06 -7.50 5.32
N THR A 209 14.08 -8.40 5.30
CA THR A 209 13.12 -8.55 6.40
C THR A 209 13.81 -8.92 7.71
N GLU A 210 14.77 -9.85 7.68
CA GLU A 210 15.56 -10.23 8.85
C GLU A 210 16.38 -9.04 9.39
N ALA A 211 16.99 -8.26 8.50
CA ALA A 211 17.76 -7.09 8.87
C ALA A 211 16.89 -5.98 9.50
N ILE A 212 15.69 -5.71 8.96
CA ILE A 212 14.74 -4.77 9.54
C ILE A 212 14.32 -5.21 10.96
N ILE A 213 14.03 -6.50 11.13
CA ILE A 213 13.65 -7.05 12.44
C ILE A 213 14.81 -6.93 13.45
N ALA A 214 16.05 -7.07 13.00
CA ALA A 214 17.25 -6.93 13.84
C ALA A 214 17.58 -5.47 14.18
N ASP A 215 17.17 -4.49 13.37
CA ASP A 215 17.28 -3.06 13.68
C ASP A 215 16.12 -2.64 14.58
N ALA A 216 16.43 -2.39 15.88
CA ALA A 216 15.41 -2.11 16.89
C ALA A 216 14.56 -0.85 16.57
N GLU A 217 15.17 0.17 15.95
CA GLU A 217 14.46 1.41 15.59
C GLU A 217 13.50 1.14 14.42
N MET A 218 13.94 0.46 13.35
CA MET A 218 13.11 0.10 12.22
C MET A 218 11.96 -0.81 12.64
N SER A 219 12.25 -1.84 13.44
CA SER A 219 11.23 -2.74 13.98
C SER A 219 10.18 -1.99 14.79
N HIS A 220 10.60 -1.07 15.68
CA HIS A 220 9.70 -0.22 16.45
C HIS A 220 8.82 0.65 15.54
N ASP A 221 9.42 1.36 14.60
CA ASP A 221 8.73 2.29 13.69
C ASP A 221 7.74 1.58 12.75
N SER A 222 8.02 0.35 12.33
CA SER A 222 7.08 -0.48 11.59
C SER A 222 5.89 -0.90 12.45
N ASN A 223 6.15 -1.40 13.67
CA ASN A 223 5.12 -1.93 14.55
C ASN A 223 4.14 -0.86 15.05
N ARG A 224 4.53 0.41 15.17
CA ARG A 224 3.63 1.49 15.62
C ARG A 224 2.43 1.73 14.69
N TRP A 225 2.51 1.25 13.44
CA TRP A 225 1.41 1.35 12.45
C TRP A 225 0.47 0.13 12.47
N PHE A 226 0.65 -0.81 13.39
CA PHE A 226 -0.26 -1.96 13.47
C PHE A 226 -1.44 -1.65 14.40
N ARG A 227 -2.67 -1.88 13.92
CA ARG A 227 -3.91 -1.72 14.68
C ARG A 227 -4.48 -3.09 15.00
N GLY A 228 -4.28 -3.54 16.24
CA GLY A 228 -4.73 -4.85 16.72
C GLY A 228 -6.07 -4.83 17.42
N ASP A 229 -6.45 -3.68 17.98
CA ASP A 229 -7.71 -3.45 18.70
C ASP A 229 -8.76 -2.80 17.80
N TRP A 230 -10.03 -3.21 17.94
CA TRP A 230 -11.10 -2.73 17.07
C TRP A 230 -11.43 -1.25 17.30
N ASP A 231 -11.51 -0.82 18.56
CA ASP A 231 -11.83 0.56 18.88
C ASP A 231 -10.70 1.50 18.47
N ASP A 232 -9.45 1.08 18.69
CA ASP A 232 -8.25 1.80 18.22
C ASP A 232 -8.26 1.95 16.69
N LEU A 233 -8.59 0.89 15.95
CA LEU A 233 -8.74 0.91 14.50
C LEU A 233 -9.82 1.89 14.04
N GLN A 234 -11.01 1.86 14.66
CA GLN A 234 -12.11 2.75 14.29
C GLN A 234 -11.82 4.22 14.64
N ALA A 235 -11.07 4.47 15.72
CA ALA A 235 -10.68 5.81 16.14
C ALA A 235 -9.59 6.41 15.24
N HIS A 236 -8.53 5.66 14.92
CA HIS A 236 -7.41 6.14 14.10
C HIS A 236 -7.65 6.07 12.60
N ARG A 237 -8.46 5.12 12.15
CA ARG A 237 -8.83 4.90 10.73
C ARG A 237 -7.61 4.77 9.80
N ASP A 238 -6.51 4.19 10.31
CA ASP A 238 -5.24 4.03 9.58
C ASP A 238 -4.53 2.72 9.95
N GLY A 239 -3.32 2.55 9.45
CA GLY A 239 -2.43 1.46 9.82
C GLY A 239 -2.76 0.11 9.19
N LEU A 240 -1.99 -0.88 9.60
CA LEU A 240 -2.10 -2.28 9.17
C LEU A 240 -3.01 -3.05 10.14
N THR A 241 -3.88 -3.89 9.59
CA THR A 241 -4.83 -4.70 10.38
C THR A 241 -4.64 -6.18 10.13
N LEU A 242 -5.05 -7.03 11.08
CA LEU A 242 -5.07 -8.48 10.89
C LEU A 242 -5.93 -8.90 9.68
N ASP A 243 -7.03 -8.21 9.43
CA ASP A 243 -7.92 -8.51 8.30
C ASP A 243 -7.23 -8.32 6.93
N ALA A 244 -6.28 -7.39 6.84
CA ALA A 244 -5.54 -7.10 5.63
C ALA A 244 -4.29 -7.99 5.43
N GLN A 245 -4.00 -8.96 6.35
CA GLN A 245 -2.82 -9.82 6.25
C GLN A 245 -3.03 -11.10 5.39
N GLY A 246 -4.22 -11.30 4.83
CA GLY A 246 -4.47 -12.39 3.87
C GLY A 246 -4.53 -13.81 4.48
N GLY A 247 -4.54 -13.93 5.79
CA GLY A 247 -4.68 -15.23 6.49
C GLY A 247 -6.10 -15.79 6.39
N ALA A 248 -6.28 -17.09 6.66
CA ALA A 248 -7.60 -17.72 6.71
C ALA A 248 -8.50 -17.05 7.78
N ALA A 249 -9.82 -17.00 7.52
CA ALA A 249 -10.78 -16.30 8.38
C ALA A 249 -10.70 -16.71 9.86
N TRP A 250 -10.52 -18.02 10.13
CA TRP A 250 -10.40 -18.52 11.49
C TRP A 250 -9.09 -18.08 12.17
N ILE A 251 -7.98 -17.93 11.42
CA ILE A 251 -6.71 -17.41 11.96
C ILE A 251 -6.86 -15.92 12.34
N ARG A 252 -7.51 -15.13 11.48
CA ARG A 252 -7.78 -13.72 11.77
C ARG A 252 -8.68 -13.57 13.00
N ALA A 253 -9.76 -14.36 13.05
CA ALA A 253 -10.67 -14.39 14.21
C ALA A 253 -9.94 -14.76 15.51
N ALA A 254 -9.12 -15.83 15.49
CA ALA A 254 -8.31 -16.21 16.63
C ALA A 254 -7.31 -15.11 17.03
N GLY A 255 -6.65 -14.48 16.06
CA GLY A 255 -5.71 -13.38 16.31
C GLY A 255 -6.37 -12.18 17.00
N LYS A 256 -7.58 -11.81 16.59
CA LYS A 256 -8.38 -10.73 17.24
C LYS A 256 -8.81 -11.08 18.66
N MET A 257 -9.02 -12.37 18.94
CA MET A 257 -9.42 -12.84 20.28
C MET A 257 -8.27 -12.88 21.28
N LEU A 258 -7.02 -12.90 20.81
CA LEU A 258 -5.85 -12.93 21.69
C LEU A 258 -5.59 -11.53 22.27
N PRO A 259 -4.97 -11.44 23.47
CA PRO A 259 -4.46 -10.17 23.95
C PRO A 259 -3.34 -9.66 23.02
N ASN A 260 -3.02 -8.37 23.13
CA ASN A 260 -2.01 -7.71 22.28
C ASN A 260 -0.78 -8.57 22.05
N VAL A 261 -0.51 -8.83 20.77
CA VAL A 261 0.65 -9.62 20.33
C VAL A 261 1.91 -8.82 20.61
N SER A 262 2.93 -9.45 21.23
CA SER A 262 4.22 -8.79 21.44
C SER A 262 4.88 -8.44 20.11
N HIS A 263 5.72 -7.39 20.09
CA HIS A 263 6.49 -6.99 18.91
C HIS A 263 7.30 -8.17 18.34
N ASP A 264 7.92 -8.98 19.19
CA ASP A 264 8.68 -10.16 18.75
C ASP A 264 7.80 -11.18 18.04
N SER A 265 6.60 -11.44 18.56
CA SER A 265 5.66 -12.37 17.93
C SER A 265 5.15 -11.81 16.59
N ALA A 266 4.91 -10.50 16.49
CA ALA A 266 4.52 -9.84 15.25
C ALA A 266 5.64 -9.92 14.19
N ASN A 267 6.89 -9.68 14.59
CA ASN A 267 8.09 -9.80 13.77
C ASN A 267 8.29 -11.23 13.26
N GLN A 268 8.15 -12.23 14.14
CA GLN A 268 8.24 -13.65 13.75
C GLN A 268 7.14 -14.04 12.77
N PHE A 269 5.91 -13.58 13.00
CA PHE A 269 4.81 -13.80 12.07
C PHE A 269 5.08 -13.16 10.70
N TRP A 270 5.58 -11.93 10.67
CA TRP A 270 5.95 -11.25 9.43
C TRP A 270 7.03 -12.00 8.67
N LEU A 271 8.14 -12.37 9.31
CA LEU A 271 9.23 -13.13 8.68
C LEU A 271 8.74 -14.49 8.16
N LYS A 272 7.94 -15.20 8.95
CA LYS A 272 7.32 -16.48 8.53
C LYS A 272 6.44 -16.28 7.30
N SER A 273 5.59 -15.25 7.29
CA SER A 273 4.71 -14.94 6.15
C SER A 273 5.52 -14.55 4.92
N THR A 274 6.60 -13.78 5.09
CA THR A 274 7.51 -13.41 4.02
C THR A 274 8.12 -14.64 3.36
N ARG A 275 8.66 -15.57 4.16
CA ARG A 275 9.29 -16.81 3.66
C ARG A 275 8.28 -17.77 3.03
N GLN A 276 7.20 -18.09 3.76
CA GLN A 276 6.30 -19.20 3.41
C GLN A 276 5.17 -18.81 2.47
N THR A 277 4.83 -17.52 2.40
CA THR A 277 3.72 -17.04 1.57
C THR A 277 4.20 -16.04 0.54
N HIS A 278 4.80 -14.93 0.97
CA HIS A 278 5.05 -13.81 0.05
C HIS A 278 6.07 -14.18 -1.03
N VAL A 279 7.18 -14.77 -0.65
CA VAL A 279 8.24 -15.19 -1.58
C VAL A 279 7.87 -16.50 -2.27
N HIS A 280 7.42 -17.48 -1.51
CA HIS A 280 7.16 -18.83 -2.02
C HIS A 280 6.05 -18.88 -3.08
N THR A 281 5.04 -17.98 -3.01
CA THR A 281 3.90 -18.00 -3.92
C THR A 281 3.91 -16.84 -4.94
N ALA A 282 5.02 -16.12 -5.08
CA ALA A 282 5.13 -15.07 -6.09
C ALA A 282 5.14 -15.65 -7.50
N GLY A 283 4.18 -15.26 -8.35
CA GLY A 283 4.17 -15.63 -9.77
C GLY A 283 5.28 -14.92 -10.54
N ALA A 284 5.48 -13.64 -10.27
CA ALA A 284 6.59 -12.82 -10.74
C ALA A 284 6.83 -11.65 -9.77
N TYR A 285 7.94 -10.91 -9.99
CA TYR A 285 8.16 -9.62 -9.36
C TYR A 285 8.23 -8.52 -10.41
N GLY A 286 7.72 -7.34 -10.06
CA GLY A 286 7.92 -6.11 -10.81
C GLY A 286 8.82 -5.18 -10.00
N LEU A 287 9.85 -4.65 -10.65
CA LEU A 287 10.78 -3.69 -10.09
C LEU A 287 10.63 -2.37 -10.84
N ILE A 288 10.15 -1.33 -10.16
CA ILE A 288 10.09 0.02 -10.71
C ILE A 288 11.44 0.71 -10.42
N THR A 289 11.98 1.38 -11.44
CA THR A 289 13.26 2.10 -11.37
C THR A 289 13.10 3.55 -11.85
N VAL A 290 14.02 4.39 -11.42
CA VAL A 290 14.13 5.80 -11.79
C VAL A 290 15.60 6.17 -12.00
N PRO A 291 15.93 7.22 -12.78
CA PRO A 291 17.32 7.64 -13.00
C PRO A 291 17.92 8.34 -11.77
N ASP A 292 17.12 8.97 -10.92
CA ASP A 292 17.59 9.64 -9.70
C ASP A 292 16.61 9.45 -8.54
N LEU A 293 16.99 8.55 -7.63
CA LEU A 293 16.24 8.29 -6.40
C LEU A 293 16.08 9.51 -5.50
N LYS A 294 16.97 10.50 -5.59
CA LYS A 294 16.92 11.72 -4.76
C LYS A 294 15.92 12.73 -5.31
N ASN A 295 15.54 12.62 -6.58
CA ASN A 295 14.55 13.50 -7.20
C ASN A 295 13.14 13.20 -6.64
N PRO A 296 12.51 14.11 -5.88
CA PRO A 296 11.20 13.87 -5.29
C PRO A 296 10.08 13.78 -6.35
N GLU A 297 10.23 14.42 -7.51
CA GLU A 297 9.28 14.34 -8.60
C GLU A 297 9.26 12.93 -9.22
N ASP A 298 10.43 12.30 -9.41
CA ASP A 298 10.51 10.93 -9.92
C ASP A 298 9.87 9.94 -8.95
N ARG A 299 10.00 10.16 -7.64
CA ARG A 299 9.31 9.35 -6.61
C ARG A 299 7.78 9.45 -6.73
N VAL A 300 7.24 10.66 -6.90
CA VAL A 300 5.79 10.86 -7.08
C VAL A 300 5.33 10.22 -8.39
N LYS A 301 6.08 10.39 -9.49
CA LYS A 301 5.79 9.75 -10.78
C LYS A 301 5.82 8.23 -10.70
N ALA A 302 6.80 7.65 -10.01
CA ALA A 302 6.86 6.20 -9.76
C ALA A 302 5.63 5.70 -8.99
N GLY A 303 5.13 6.49 -8.03
CA GLY A 303 3.88 6.19 -7.33
C GLY A 303 2.66 6.18 -8.25
N ARG A 304 2.57 7.12 -9.19
CA ARG A 304 1.52 7.14 -10.23
C ARG A 304 1.58 5.89 -11.11
N VAL A 305 2.78 5.54 -11.58
CA VAL A 305 3.02 4.31 -12.38
C VAL A 305 2.59 3.06 -11.60
N TRP A 306 3.02 2.93 -10.35
CA TRP A 306 2.60 1.82 -9.49
C TRP A 306 1.07 1.74 -9.35
N GLN A 307 0.39 2.86 -9.13
CA GLN A 307 -1.06 2.88 -8.97
C GLN A 307 -1.78 2.41 -10.23
N ARG A 308 -1.35 2.85 -11.44
CA ARG A 308 -1.89 2.37 -12.72
C ARG A 308 -1.70 0.87 -12.91
N ILE A 309 -0.49 0.35 -12.61
CA ILE A 309 -0.21 -1.09 -12.68
C ILE A 309 -1.12 -1.86 -11.72
N HIS A 310 -1.29 -1.38 -10.49
CA HIS A 310 -2.12 -2.04 -9.47
C HIS A 310 -3.60 -2.03 -9.86
N LEU A 311 -4.11 -0.92 -10.38
CA LEU A 311 -5.48 -0.83 -10.90
C LEU A 311 -5.67 -1.74 -12.12
N LYS A 312 -4.72 -1.74 -13.08
CA LYS A 312 -4.78 -2.65 -14.24
C LYS A 312 -4.76 -4.11 -13.79
N GLY A 313 -3.91 -4.46 -12.82
CA GLY A 313 -3.92 -5.81 -12.24
C GLY A 313 -5.26 -6.16 -11.60
N THR A 314 -5.92 -5.20 -10.93
CA THR A 314 -7.26 -5.39 -10.36
C THR A 314 -8.30 -5.65 -11.46
N VAL A 315 -8.25 -4.91 -12.59
CA VAL A 315 -9.10 -5.16 -13.78
C VAL A 315 -8.91 -6.58 -14.30
N GLU A 316 -7.69 -7.10 -14.29
CA GLU A 316 -7.34 -8.43 -14.79
C GLU A 316 -7.51 -9.55 -13.74
N GLY A 317 -8.05 -9.24 -12.56
CA GLY A 317 -8.24 -10.22 -11.48
C GLY A 317 -6.94 -10.69 -10.82
N LEU A 318 -5.85 -9.92 -10.95
CA LEU A 318 -4.55 -10.22 -10.35
C LEU A 318 -4.44 -9.65 -8.93
N ALA A 319 -3.68 -10.34 -8.10
CA ALA A 319 -3.26 -9.89 -6.78
C ALA A 319 -1.87 -9.29 -6.82
N MET A 320 -1.67 -8.17 -6.11
CA MET A 320 -0.38 -7.51 -6.00
C MET A 320 -0.08 -7.11 -4.55
N HIS A 321 1.21 -7.17 -4.19
CA HIS A 321 1.69 -6.84 -2.86
C HIS A 321 3.09 -6.22 -2.91
N PRO A 322 3.27 -4.98 -2.44
CA PRO A 322 4.59 -4.35 -2.30
C PRO A 322 5.51 -5.13 -1.36
N LEU A 323 6.76 -5.29 -1.76
CA LEU A 323 7.82 -5.95 -0.98
C LEU A 323 9.06 -5.03 -0.94
N ASN A 324 8.92 -3.90 -0.27
CA ASN A 324 9.90 -2.80 -0.30
C ASN A 324 11.06 -2.96 0.69
N GLN A 325 11.12 -4.04 1.46
CA GLN A 325 12.15 -4.28 2.46
C GLN A 325 13.59 -4.06 1.94
N PRO A 326 13.94 -4.48 0.69
CA PRO A 326 15.28 -4.20 0.15
C PRO A 326 15.57 -2.70 -0.01
N MET A 327 14.58 -1.92 -0.46
CA MET A 327 14.73 -0.48 -0.60
C MET A 327 14.73 0.25 0.75
N GLU A 328 13.92 -0.22 1.71
CA GLU A 328 13.93 0.29 3.09
C GLU A 328 15.32 0.12 3.73
N MET A 329 15.93 -1.06 3.58
CA MET A 329 17.30 -1.31 4.06
C MET A 329 18.34 -0.47 3.34
N ARG A 330 18.29 -0.32 2.00
CA ARG A 330 19.16 0.59 1.27
C ARG A 330 19.00 2.03 1.74
N ASP A 331 17.77 2.50 1.95
CA ASP A 331 17.51 3.85 2.42
C ASP A 331 18.04 4.06 3.85
N ARG A 332 17.96 3.03 4.70
CA ARG A 332 18.60 3.01 6.03
C ARG A 332 20.13 3.09 5.94
N GLU A 333 20.74 2.31 5.03
CA GLU A 333 22.19 2.37 4.76
C GLU A 333 22.64 3.77 4.33
N LEU A 334 21.88 4.41 3.43
CA LEU A 334 22.16 5.77 2.97
C LEU A 334 22.02 6.79 4.10
N HIS A 335 20.99 6.65 4.92
CA HIS A 335 20.74 7.53 6.07
C HIS A 335 21.84 7.44 7.12
N LEU A 336 22.33 6.23 7.39
CA LEU A 336 23.42 5.97 8.34
C LEU A 336 24.83 6.19 7.75
N HIS A 337 24.93 6.61 6.47
CA HIS A 337 26.20 6.75 5.75
C HIS A 337 27.04 5.47 5.75
N ASN A 338 26.38 4.30 5.66
CA ASN A 338 27.08 3.00 5.60
C ASN A 338 27.84 2.85 4.28
N LEU A 339 29.17 2.77 4.35
CA LEU A 339 30.03 2.69 3.17
C LEU A 339 29.96 1.33 2.45
N THR A 340 29.62 0.26 3.15
CA THR A 340 29.56 -1.10 2.54
C THR A 340 28.30 -1.31 1.72
N ARG A 341 27.19 -0.68 2.09
CA ARG A 341 25.91 -0.70 1.37
C ARG A 341 25.50 -2.07 0.78
N PRO A 342 25.48 -3.16 1.57
CA PRO A 342 25.24 -4.50 1.02
C PRO A 342 23.87 -4.66 0.35
N PHE A 343 22.81 -4.02 0.85
CA PHE A 343 21.49 -4.06 0.22
C PHE A 343 21.42 -3.16 -1.02
N GLY A 344 22.06 -1.98 -0.99
CA GLY A 344 22.22 -1.11 -2.16
C GLY A 344 22.89 -1.84 -3.31
N GLN A 345 24.02 -2.52 -3.06
CA GLN A 345 24.75 -3.29 -4.08
C GLN A 345 23.92 -4.46 -4.65
N GLN A 346 23.15 -5.17 -3.83
CA GLN A 346 22.30 -6.25 -4.30
C GLN A 346 21.15 -5.72 -5.17
N LEU A 347 20.58 -4.55 -4.86
CA LEU A 347 19.57 -3.89 -5.69
C LEU A 347 20.15 -3.46 -7.03
N GLU A 348 21.35 -2.88 -7.06
CA GLU A 348 22.07 -2.53 -8.30
C GLU A 348 22.26 -3.74 -9.22
N GLN A 349 22.48 -4.94 -8.67
CA GLN A 349 22.57 -6.18 -9.44
C GLN A 349 21.21 -6.70 -9.97
N LEU A 350 20.10 -6.27 -9.43
CA LEU A 350 18.77 -6.62 -9.94
C LEU A 350 18.31 -5.73 -11.09
N THR A 351 18.78 -4.48 -11.16
CA THR A 351 18.37 -3.54 -12.21
C THR A 351 19.01 -3.88 -13.55
N ASP A 352 20.21 -4.50 -13.56
CA ASP A 352 20.99 -4.89 -14.76
C ASP A 352 21.12 -3.77 -15.82
N GLN A 353 20.81 -2.53 -15.46
CA GLN A 353 20.82 -1.34 -16.32
C GLN A 353 21.65 -0.23 -15.64
N ALA A 354 22.72 0.16 -16.29
CA ALA A 354 23.56 1.27 -15.80
C ALA A 354 22.76 2.58 -15.77
N GLY A 355 22.75 3.25 -14.61
CA GLY A 355 22.08 4.54 -14.43
C GLY A 355 20.62 4.47 -13.96
N GLU A 356 20.11 3.28 -13.65
CA GLU A 356 18.78 3.08 -13.09
C GLU A 356 18.85 2.70 -11.61
N GLU A 357 18.06 3.34 -10.77
CA GLU A 357 17.97 3.06 -9.34
C GLU A 357 16.63 2.42 -8.98
N ALA A 358 16.65 1.27 -8.30
CA ALA A 358 15.45 0.58 -7.84
C ALA A 358 14.69 1.46 -6.83
N ILE A 359 13.39 1.70 -7.08
CA ILE A 359 12.57 2.53 -6.19
C ILE A 359 11.42 1.77 -5.54
N PHE A 360 10.91 0.71 -6.17
CA PHE A 360 9.76 -0.03 -5.66
C PHE A 360 9.75 -1.46 -6.18
N LEU A 361 9.54 -2.41 -5.29
CA LEU A 361 9.41 -3.83 -5.61
C LEU A 361 8.02 -4.33 -5.20
N PHE A 362 7.41 -5.16 -6.04
CA PHE A 362 6.16 -5.82 -5.72
C PHE A 362 6.12 -7.23 -6.31
N ARG A 363 5.35 -8.11 -5.67
CA ARG A 363 5.00 -9.43 -6.23
C ARG A 363 3.63 -9.38 -6.88
N ILE A 364 3.41 -10.25 -7.86
CA ILE A 364 2.17 -10.38 -8.61
C ILE A 364 1.83 -11.86 -8.83
N GLY A 365 0.54 -12.17 -8.92
CA GLY A 365 0.02 -13.51 -9.20
C GLY A 365 -1.49 -13.56 -9.13
N TYR A 366 -2.07 -14.76 -9.28
CA TYR A 366 -3.51 -14.96 -9.13
C TYR A 366 -3.87 -15.23 -7.66
N PRO A 367 -4.86 -14.54 -7.09
CA PRO A 367 -5.19 -14.69 -5.67
C PRO A 367 -5.88 -16.01 -5.37
N MET A 368 -5.49 -16.70 -4.29
CA MET A 368 -6.19 -17.89 -3.79
C MET A 368 -7.35 -17.56 -2.83
N THR A 369 -7.41 -16.32 -2.33
CA THR A 369 -8.43 -15.88 -1.36
C THR A 369 -8.87 -14.46 -1.66
N SER A 370 -10.04 -14.07 -1.14
CA SER A 370 -10.46 -12.67 -1.17
C SER A 370 -9.62 -11.82 -0.22
N VAL A 371 -9.56 -10.52 -0.50
CA VAL A 371 -8.89 -9.51 0.33
C VAL A 371 -9.93 -8.58 0.97
N HIS A 372 -9.59 -8.03 2.12
CA HIS A 372 -10.42 -7.03 2.81
C HIS A 372 -9.83 -5.62 2.66
N PRO A 373 -10.67 -4.58 2.66
CA PRO A 373 -10.20 -3.20 2.63
C PRO A 373 -9.37 -2.86 3.87
N SER A 374 -8.47 -1.89 3.72
CA SER A 374 -7.79 -1.24 4.85
C SER A 374 -8.61 -0.03 5.32
N PRO A 375 -8.52 0.38 6.60
CA PRO A 375 -9.22 1.55 7.10
C PRO A 375 -8.81 2.83 6.33
N ARG A 376 -9.70 3.83 6.33
CA ARG A 376 -9.45 5.15 5.71
C ARG A 376 -9.88 6.27 6.64
N ARG A 377 -9.05 7.33 6.72
CA ARG A 377 -9.37 8.58 7.41
C ARG A 377 -10.60 9.21 6.76
N ALA A 378 -11.44 9.88 7.55
CA ALA A 378 -12.58 10.61 7.03
C ALA A 378 -12.14 11.75 6.09
N LEU A 379 -13.02 12.19 5.19
CA LEU A 379 -12.67 13.25 4.24
C LEU A 379 -12.34 14.57 4.94
N GLU A 380 -13.05 14.89 6.00
CA GLU A 380 -12.80 16.09 6.81
C GLU A 380 -11.41 16.11 7.46
N ASP A 381 -10.85 14.94 7.79
CA ASP A 381 -9.52 14.81 8.42
C ASP A 381 -8.36 15.04 7.43
N VAL A 382 -8.64 15.06 6.13
CA VAL A 382 -7.64 15.24 5.09
C VAL A 382 -7.76 16.58 4.35
N LEU A 383 -8.69 17.44 4.75
CA LEU A 383 -8.89 18.79 4.20
C LEU A 383 -8.20 19.85 5.05
N ILE A 384 -7.56 20.84 4.39
CA ILE A 384 -6.89 21.99 5.04
C ILE A 384 -7.25 23.34 4.39
#